data_883c731007a7140021d0f7ee380656cc
#
_entry.id   883c731007a7140021d0f7ee380656cc
#
_cell.length_a   1.000
_cell.length_b   1.000
_cell.length_c   1.000
_cell.angle_alpha   90.00
_cell.angle_beta   90.00
_cell.angle_gamma   90.00
#
_symmetry.space_group_name_H-M   'P 1'
#
loop_
_entity.id
_entity.type
_entity.pdbx_description
1 polymer ?
#
loop_
_entity_poly.entity_id
_entity_poly.type
_entity_poly.pdbx_seq_one_letter_code
_entity_poly.pdbx_strand_id
1 'polypeptide(L)'
;MTATTLSPREMKRLRKQGADYVSPSPYTVRAAFRRGDLFTKLSAVVFGLGDIVRKQYVKGIAMLALEIAYFVFMAINGVDYLSKLPTLGTNAGGKKLVDGFWVYTEPDRSVVILLYGVATLVITAAFIGLWVMSVRSAYKSQVLLEENGK
;
A
#
# COMPACT_ATOMS: atom_id res chain seq x y z
N MET A 1 2.61 22.73 -31.97
CA MET A 1 1.79 23.53 -31.02
C MET A 1 2.53 23.58 -29.70
N THR A 2 3.11 24.72 -29.36
CA THR A 2 3.90 24.93 -28.15
C THR A 2 2.96 25.00 -26.95
N ALA A 3 3.07 24.06 -26.03
CA ALA A 3 2.36 24.10 -24.76
C ALA A 3 2.84 25.31 -23.97
N THR A 4 2.04 26.36 -23.92
CA THR A 4 2.33 27.58 -23.16
C THR A 4 2.20 27.22 -21.67
N THR A 5 3.32 27.04 -20.99
CA THR A 5 3.38 26.87 -19.55
C THR A 5 2.93 28.16 -18.86
N LEU A 6 1.72 28.13 -18.30
CA LEU A 6 1.18 29.24 -17.52
C LEU A 6 2.04 29.54 -16.29
N SER A 7 2.30 30.81 -16.01
CA SER A 7 3.04 31.21 -14.83
C SER A 7 2.27 30.87 -13.52
N PRO A 8 2.95 30.68 -12.38
CA PRO A 8 2.29 30.41 -11.09
C PRO A 8 1.28 31.49 -10.66
N ARG A 9 1.48 32.74 -11.14
CA ARG A 9 0.58 33.88 -10.86
C ARG A 9 -0.71 33.78 -11.68
N GLU A 10 -0.62 33.38 -12.94
CA GLU A 10 -1.76 33.15 -13.83
C GLU A 10 -2.60 31.95 -13.37
N MET A 11 -1.97 30.88 -12.92
CA MET A 11 -2.65 29.73 -12.31
C MET A 11 -3.47 30.11 -11.07
N LYS A 12 -2.94 31.00 -10.23
CA LYS A 12 -3.62 31.53 -9.05
C LYS A 12 -4.82 32.44 -9.38
N ARG A 13 -4.74 33.18 -10.47
CA ARG A 13 -5.85 34.01 -10.97
C ARG A 13 -6.99 33.14 -11.55
N LEU A 14 -6.66 32.16 -12.39
CA LEU A 14 -7.64 31.23 -12.97
C LEU A 14 -8.37 30.43 -11.91
N ARG A 15 -7.67 30.02 -10.84
CA ARG A 15 -8.28 29.35 -9.68
C ARG A 15 -9.29 30.23 -8.93
N LYS A 16 -9.04 31.54 -8.85
CA LYS A 16 -9.98 32.52 -8.24
C LYS A 16 -11.19 32.82 -9.13
N GLN A 17 -11.09 32.59 -10.45
CA GLN A 17 -12.17 32.85 -11.41
C GLN A 17 -13.10 31.65 -11.59
N GLY A 18 -12.96 30.57 -10.78
CA GLY A 18 -13.83 29.39 -10.88
C GLY A 18 -13.68 28.58 -12.18
N ALA A 19 -12.65 28.90 -12.99
CA ALA A 19 -12.32 28.07 -14.13
C ALA A 19 -11.86 26.70 -13.61
N ASP A 20 -12.50 25.63 -14.03
CA ASP A 20 -12.14 24.23 -13.73
C ASP A 20 -10.73 23.97 -14.30
N TYR A 21 -9.71 24.31 -13.50
CA TYR A 21 -8.33 24.02 -13.85
C TYR A 21 -8.13 22.51 -13.72
N VAL A 22 -8.09 21.85 -14.86
CA VAL A 22 -7.71 20.43 -14.92
C VAL A 22 -6.25 20.33 -14.47
N SER A 23 -6.09 19.92 -13.21
CA SER A 23 -4.76 19.67 -12.62
C SER A 23 -3.97 18.69 -13.50
N PRO A 24 -2.69 18.95 -13.80
CA PRO A 24 -1.88 18.09 -14.68
C PRO A 24 -1.51 16.72 -14.11
N SER A 25 -2.16 16.24 -13.08
CA SER A 25 -1.96 14.92 -12.54
C SER A 25 -3.29 14.13 -12.49
N PRO A 26 -3.76 13.59 -13.62
CA PRO A 26 -5.00 12.83 -13.68
C PRO A 26 -4.92 11.48 -12.96
N TYR A 27 -3.69 11.02 -12.58
CA TYR A 27 -3.43 9.67 -12.07
C TYR A 27 -3.52 9.61 -10.53
N THR A 28 -4.66 10.01 -9.97
CA THR A 28 -4.94 9.88 -8.54
C THR A 28 -5.70 8.58 -8.24
N VAL A 29 -5.55 8.05 -7.01
CA VAL A 29 -6.33 6.89 -6.55
C VAL A 29 -7.84 7.15 -6.71
N ARG A 30 -8.31 8.35 -6.38
CA ARG A 30 -9.70 8.75 -6.54
C ARG A 30 -10.17 8.69 -8.00
N ALA A 31 -9.31 9.13 -8.94
CA ALA A 31 -9.61 9.04 -10.38
C ALA A 31 -9.64 7.58 -10.86
N ALA A 32 -8.73 6.74 -10.37
CA ALA A 32 -8.70 5.32 -10.66
C ALA A 32 -10.00 4.62 -10.26
N PHE A 33 -10.52 4.88 -9.05
CA PHE A 33 -11.80 4.32 -8.62
C PHE A 33 -13.02 4.88 -9.37
N ARG A 34 -12.96 6.13 -9.82
CA ARG A 34 -14.10 6.81 -10.46
C ARG A 34 -14.17 6.53 -11.97
N ARG A 35 -13.03 6.49 -12.66
CA ARG A 35 -12.91 6.41 -14.12
C ARG A 35 -12.15 5.16 -14.59
N GLY A 36 -11.51 4.43 -13.68
CA GLY A 36 -10.77 3.22 -14.00
C GLY A 36 -11.70 2.08 -14.42
N ASP A 37 -11.19 1.22 -15.29
CA ASP A 37 -11.82 -0.02 -15.69
C ASP A 37 -11.88 -1.03 -14.53
N LEU A 38 -12.53 -2.17 -14.75
CA LEU A 38 -12.66 -3.23 -13.75
C LEU A 38 -11.29 -3.72 -13.27
N PHE A 39 -10.34 -3.90 -14.18
CA PHE A 39 -8.99 -4.38 -13.84
C PHE A 39 -8.18 -3.36 -13.04
N THR A 40 -8.36 -2.07 -13.32
CA THR A 40 -7.78 -0.99 -12.50
C THR A 40 -8.33 -0.99 -11.08
N LYS A 41 -9.64 -1.22 -10.92
CA LYS A 41 -10.27 -1.33 -9.59
C LYS A 41 -9.85 -2.60 -8.86
N LEU A 42 -9.75 -3.73 -9.55
CA LEU A 42 -9.26 -4.99 -8.99
C LEU A 42 -7.79 -4.90 -8.55
N SER A 43 -6.99 -4.04 -9.15
CA SER A 43 -5.60 -3.76 -8.70
C SER A 43 -5.52 -3.12 -7.31
N ALA A 44 -6.65 -2.67 -6.75
CA ALA A 44 -6.72 -2.25 -5.35
C ALA A 44 -6.85 -3.42 -4.37
N VAL A 45 -7.26 -4.59 -4.85
CA VAL A 45 -7.41 -5.82 -4.05
C VAL A 45 -6.25 -6.77 -4.31
N VAL A 46 -5.85 -6.91 -5.58
CA VAL A 46 -4.73 -7.76 -6.01
C VAL A 46 -3.71 -6.88 -6.73
N PHE A 47 -2.58 -6.65 -6.10
CA PHE A 47 -1.55 -5.72 -6.60
C PHE A 47 -1.00 -6.17 -7.94
N GLY A 48 -0.84 -5.22 -8.84
CA GLY A 48 -0.28 -5.49 -10.15
C GLY A 48 -1.19 -6.21 -11.14
N LEU A 49 -2.41 -6.60 -10.76
CA LEU A 49 -3.34 -7.30 -11.67
C LEU A 49 -3.61 -6.47 -12.93
N GLY A 50 -3.86 -5.17 -12.78
CA GLY A 50 -4.08 -4.26 -13.91
C GLY A 50 -2.86 -4.11 -14.81
N ASP A 51 -1.65 -4.18 -14.25
CA ASP A 51 -0.40 -4.14 -15.02
C ASP A 51 -0.17 -5.47 -15.76
N ILE A 52 -0.48 -6.62 -15.14
CA ILE A 52 -0.39 -7.96 -15.78
C ILE A 52 -1.33 -8.05 -16.99
N VAL A 53 -2.58 -7.66 -16.83
CA VAL A 53 -3.57 -7.70 -17.92
C VAL A 53 -3.15 -6.81 -19.10
N ARG A 54 -2.42 -5.74 -18.84
CA ARG A 54 -1.88 -4.83 -19.85
C ARG A 54 -0.48 -5.21 -20.34
N LYS A 55 -0.08 -6.48 -20.18
CA LYS A 55 1.20 -7.06 -20.63
C LYS A 55 2.45 -6.47 -19.96
N GLN A 56 2.32 -5.76 -18.83
CA GLN A 56 3.44 -5.32 -18.01
C GLN A 56 3.77 -6.38 -16.93
N TYR A 57 4.09 -7.59 -17.38
CA TYR A 57 4.21 -8.78 -16.51
C TYR A 57 5.24 -8.61 -15.40
N VAL A 58 6.44 -8.12 -15.71
CA VAL A 58 7.53 -7.99 -14.72
C VAL A 58 7.09 -7.13 -13.54
N LYS A 59 6.47 -6.00 -13.82
CA LYS A 59 6.01 -5.07 -12.80
C LYS A 59 4.82 -5.63 -12.01
N GLY A 60 3.84 -6.21 -12.70
CA GLY A 60 2.67 -6.77 -12.05
C GLY A 60 3.01 -7.97 -11.15
N ILE A 61 3.89 -8.87 -11.60
CA ILE A 61 4.36 -10.02 -10.82
C ILE A 61 5.17 -9.55 -9.60
N ALA A 62 6.05 -8.56 -9.76
CA ALA A 62 6.80 -8.00 -8.63
C ALA A 62 5.90 -7.40 -7.56
N MET A 63 4.85 -6.66 -7.95
CA MET A 63 3.87 -6.11 -7.02
C MET A 63 3.07 -7.20 -6.30
N LEU A 64 2.64 -8.23 -7.01
CA LEU A 64 1.93 -9.38 -6.45
C LEU A 64 2.81 -10.17 -5.47
N ALA A 65 4.08 -10.38 -5.80
CA ALA A 65 5.02 -11.06 -4.92
C ALA A 65 5.24 -10.29 -3.59
N LEU A 66 5.35 -8.95 -3.66
CA LEU A 66 5.45 -8.10 -2.47
C LEU A 66 4.17 -8.16 -1.62
N GLU A 67 3.00 -8.22 -2.24
CA GLU A 67 1.73 -8.37 -1.55
C GLU A 67 1.68 -9.70 -0.78
N ILE A 68 1.99 -10.80 -1.44
CA ILE A 68 2.01 -12.14 -0.83
C ILE A 68 3.02 -12.16 0.33
N ALA A 69 4.23 -11.66 0.12
CA ALA A 69 5.26 -11.60 1.15
C ALA A 69 4.81 -10.81 2.39
N TYR A 70 4.11 -9.69 2.18
CA TYR A 70 3.55 -8.89 3.28
C TYR A 70 2.50 -9.67 4.06
N PHE A 71 1.54 -10.33 3.39
CA PHE A 71 0.51 -11.10 4.09
C PHE A 71 1.08 -12.30 4.83
N VAL A 72 2.05 -13.00 4.25
CA VAL A 72 2.77 -14.10 4.93
C VAL A 72 3.50 -13.59 6.17
N PHE A 73 4.22 -12.48 6.06
CA PHE A 73 4.89 -11.85 7.20
C PHE A 73 3.89 -11.45 8.30
N MET A 74 2.77 -10.82 7.93
CA MET A 74 1.73 -10.44 8.89
C MET A 74 1.10 -11.64 9.57
N ALA A 75 0.84 -12.74 8.85
CA ALA A 75 0.25 -13.95 9.41
C ALA A 75 1.19 -14.67 10.40
N ILE A 76 2.51 -14.67 10.13
CA ILE A 76 3.48 -15.40 10.96
C ILE A 76 3.90 -14.56 12.18
N ASN A 77 4.19 -13.28 12.00
CA ASN A 77 4.84 -12.44 13.01
C ASN A 77 4.15 -11.11 13.26
N GLY A 78 3.67 -10.44 12.20
CA GLY A 78 3.28 -9.04 12.24
C GLY A 78 2.11 -8.80 13.20
N VAL A 79 1.08 -9.64 13.16
CA VAL A 79 -0.10 -9.51 14.03
C VAL A 79 0.28 -9.71 15.49
N ASP A 80 1.16 -10.67 15.80
CA ASP A 80 1.60 -10.94 17.16
C ASP A 80 2.37 -9.73 17.74
N TYR A 81 3.35 -9.20 17.01
CA TYR A 81 4.09 -8.02 17.44
C TYR A 81 3.23 -6.77 17.58
N LEU A 82 2.30 -6.54 16.66
CA LEU A 82 1.39 -5.39 16.75
C LEU A 82 0.44 -5.51 17.95
N SER A 83 -0.05 -6.71 18.26
CA SER A 83 -0.94 -6.93 19.40
C SER A 83 -0.23 -6.73 20.75
N LYS A 84 1.04 -7.07 20.82
CA LYS A 84 1.88 -6.91 22.02
C LYS A 84 2.48 -5.51 22.17
N LEU A 85 2.52 -4.71 21.11
CA LEU A 85 3.16 -3.40 21.11
C LEU A 85 2.61 -2.42 22.17
N PRO A 86 1.28 -2.32 22.41
CA PRO A 86 0.73 -1.38 23.41
C PRO A 86 1.13 -1.72 24.84
N THR A 87 1.36 -2.99 25.14
CA THR A 87 1.67 -3.48 26.50
C THR A 87 3.14 -3.80 26.70
N LEU A 88 3.93 -3.79 25.60
CA LEU A 88 5.33 -4.27 25.55
C LEU A 88 5.51 -5.70 26.09
N GLY A 89 4.45 -6.50 26.01
CA GLY A 89 4.34 -7.83 26.58
C GLY A 89 3.87 -7.81 28.04
N THR A 90 3.09 -8.80 28.39
CA THR A 90 2.54 -8.98 29.77
C THR A 90 2.96 -10.28 30.40
N ASN A 91 3.67 -11.14 29.63
CA ASN A 91 4.06 -12.46 30.11
C ASN A 91 5.37 -12.37 30.91
N ALA A 92 5.26 -12.54 32.24
CA ALA A 92 6.43 -12.58 33.12
C ALA A 92 7.26 -13.87 32.99
N GLY A 93 6.81 -14.81 32.16
CA GLY A 93 7.41 -16.13 32.06
C GLY A 93 7.09 -17.04 33.24
N GLY A 94 7.59 -18.26 33.19
CA GLY A 94 7.46 -19.21 34.26
C GLY A 94 6.95 -20.59 33.80
N LYS A 95 6.71 -21.46 34.77
CA LYS A 95 6.16 -22.78 34.52
C LYS A 95 4.65 -22.73 34.65
N LYS A 96 3.92 -23.16 33.63
CA LYS A 96 2.46 -23.32 33.65
C LYS A 96 2.10 -24.78 33.42
N LEU A 97 1.13 -25.28 34.17
CA LEU A 97 0.57 -26.59 33.94
C LEU A 97 -0.51 -26.49 32.87
N VAL A 98 -0.26 -27.10 31.70
CA VAL A 98 -1.21 -27.17 30.58
C VAL A 98 -1.46 -28.64 30.29
N ASP A 99 -2.72 -29.06 30.38
CA ASP A 99 -3.16 -30.47 30.14
C ASP A 99 -2.35 -31.53 30.91
N GLY A 100 -1.95 -31.21 32.16
CA GLY A 100 -1.20 -32.12 33.02
C GLY A 100 0.32 -32.10 32.80
N PHE A 101 0.84 -31.33 31.86
CA PHE A 101 2.28 -31.17 31.59
C PHE A 101 2.78 -29.80 32.00
N TRP A 102 3.98 -29.78 32.61
CA TRP A 102 4.65 -28.51 32.90
C TRP A 102 5.29 -27.93 31.64
N VAL A 103 4.70 -26.81 31.14
CA VAL A 103 5.22 -26.06 30.00
C VAL A 103 5.97 -24.84 30.54
N TYR A 104 7.21 -24.68 30.11
CA TYR A 104 8.01 -23.49 30.41
C TYR A 104 7.70 -22.41 29.39
N THR A 105 7.26 -21.25 29.85
CA THR A 105 7.01 -20.09 29.00
C THR A 105 8.09 -19.03 29.29
N GLU A 106 8.80 -18.59 28.25
CA GLU A 106 9.78 -17.53 28.40
C GLU A 106 9.11 -16.17 28.65
N PRO A 107 9.75 -15.28 29.43
CA PRO A 107 9.23 -13.93 29.65
C PRO A 107 9.27 -13.10 28.35
N ASP A 108 8.31 -12.22 28.19
CA ASP A 108 8.29 -11.27 27.09
C ASP A 108 9.47 -10.28 27.23
N ARG A 109 10.20 -10.09 26.15
CA ARG A 109 11.30 -9.11 26.09
C ARG A 109 10.79 -7.79 25.54
N SER A 110 10.45 -6.83 26.40
CA SER A 110 9.84 -5.54 26.03
C SER A 110 10.62 -4.78 24.95
N VAL A 111 11.96 -4.79 25.01
CA VAL A 111 12.80 -4.12 23.97
C VAL A 111 12.65 -4.80 22.60
N VAL A 112 12.60 -6.12 22.58
CA VAL A 112 12.41 -6.90 21.35
C VAL A 112 11.03 -6.64 20.75
N ILE A 113 10.00 -6.65 21.59
CA ILE A 113 8.61 -6.36 21.18
C ILE A 113 8.51 -4.94 20.62
N LEU A 114 9.12 -3.95 21.27
CA LEU A 114 9.14 -2.57 20.79
C LEU A 114 9.82 -2.47 19.42
N LEU A 115 11.01 -3.07 19.27
CA LEU A 115 11.77 -3.01 18.03
C LEU A 115 11.00 -3.65 16.85
N TYR A 116 10.52 -4.89 17.04
CA TYR A 116 9.79 -5.59 15.99
C TYR A 116 8.40 -4.99 15.74
N GLY A 117 7.73 -4.49 16.78
CA GLY A 117 6.46 -3.80 16.64
C GLY A 117 6.58 -2.52 15.82
N VAL A 118 7.58 -1.68 16.11
CA VAL A 118 7.86 -0.47 15.31
C VAL A 118 8.27 -0.84 13.88
N ALA A 119 9.13 -1.84 13.70
CA ALA A 119 9.49 -2.33 12.36
C ALA A 119 8.26 -2.77 11.57
N THR A 120 7.32 -3.49 12.20
CA THR A 120 6.07 -3.91 11.58
C THR A 120 5.20 -2.72 11.18
N LEU A 121 5.13 -1.65 11.98
CA LEU A 121 4.43 -0.41 11.61
C LEU A 121 5.06 0.25 10.38
N VAL A 122 6.39 0.32 10.32
CA VAL A 122 7.10 0.88 9.16
C VAL A 122 6.85 0.05 7.90
N ILE A 123 6.91 -1.29 8.00
CA ILE A 123 6.60 -2.20 6.89
C ILE A 123 5.15 -2.01 6.42
N THR A 124 4.21 -1.86 7.35
CA THR A 124 2.79 -1.61 7.03
C THR A 124 2.60 -0.26 6.33
N ALA A 125 3.26 0.79 6.79
CA ALA A 125 3.23 2.10 6.13
C ALA A 125 3.81 2.05 4.71
N ALA A 126 4.92 1.33 4.52
CA ALA A 126 5.52 1.10 3.21
C ALA A 126 4.56 0.31 2.29
N PHE A 127 3.87 -0.70 2.82
CA PHE A 127 2.87 -1.48 2.09
C PHE A 127 1.69 -0.62 1.61
N ILE A 128 1.19 0.29 2.47
CA ILE A 128 0.16 1.27 2.07
C ILE A 128 0.67 2.16 0.92
N GLY A 129 1.92 2.59 0.99
CA GLY A 129 2.57 3.34 -0.11
C GLY A 129 2.61 2.55 -1.42
N LEU A 130 3.00 1.28 -1.37
CA LEU A 130 2.99 0.37 -2.52
C LEU A 130 1.58 0.15 -3.07
N TRP A 131 0.57 0.05 -2.20
CA TRP A 131 -0.83 -0.02 -2.60
C TRP A 131 -1.25 1.19 -3.44
N VAL A 132 -0.97 2.40 -2.95
CA VAL A 132 -1.25 3.64 -3.68
C VAL A 132 -0.53 3.64 -5.04
N MET A 133 0.73 3.22 -5.07
CA MET A 133 1.51 3.16 -6.31
C MET A 133 0.95 2.14 -7.30
N SER A 134 0.52 0.96 -6.84
CA SER A 134 -0.08 -0.08 -7.68
C SER A 134 -1.34 0.42 -8.37
N VAL A 135 -2.28 1.00 -7.62
CA VAL A 135 -3.53 1.53 -8.15
C VAL A 135 -3.30 2.67 -9.15
N ARG A 136 -2.38 3.60 -8.82
CA ARG A 136 -2.04 4.72 -9.72
C ARG A 136 -1.36 4.23 -11.00
N SER A 137 -0.50 3.24 -10.88
CA SER A 137 0.18 2.61 -12.01
C SER A 137 -0.78 1.94 -12.96
N ALA A 138 -1.69 1.11 -12.44
CA ALA A 138 -2.71 0.44 -13.23
C ALA A 138 -3.59 1.45 -13.99
N TYR A 139 -4.00 2.53 -13.33
CA TYR A 139 -4.78 3.58 -13.97
C TYR A 139 -4.00 4.33 -15.05
N LYS A 140 -2.72 4.66 -14.78
CA LYS A 140 -1.84 5.30 -15.77
C LYS A 140 -1.68 4.41 -17.01
N SER A 141 -1.47 3.13 -16.83
CA SER A 141 -1.34 2.17 -17.92
C SER A 141 -2.62 2.05 -18.76
N GLN A 142 -3.80 2.14 -18.12
CA GLN A 142 -5.09 2.20 -18.82
C GLN A 142 -5.17 3.43 -19.74
N VAL A 143 -4.94 4.62 -19.18
CA VAL A 143 -5.06 5.88 -19.95
C VAL A 143 -4.09 5.91 -21.13
N LEU A 144 -2.85 5.46 -20.92
CA LEU A 144 -1.86 5.41 -22.01
C LEU A 144 -2.26 4.46 -23.14
N LEU A 145 -2.93 3.34 -22.82
CA LEU A 145 -3.42 2.42 -23.86
C LEU A 145 -4.62 3.02 -24.61
N GLU A 146 -5.49 3.74 -23.94
CA GLU A 146 -6.64 4.44 -24.57
C GLU A 146 -6.17 5.57 -25.49
N GLU A 147 -5.10 6.29 -25.12
CA GLU A 147 -4.49 7.34 -25.94
C GLU A 147 -3.77 6.78 -27.18
N ASN A 148 -3.06 5.68 -27.05
CA ASN A 148 -2.30 5.05 -28.15
C ASN A 148 -3.17 4.19 -29.07
N GLY A 149 -4.38 3.85 -28.67
CA GLY A 149 -5.34 3.07 -29.48
C GLY A 149 -6.26 3.92 -30.38
N LYS A 150 -6.11 5.24 -30.32
CA LYS A 150 -6.77 6.21 -31.20
C LYS A 150 -5.81 6.67 -32.30
#